data_d759539d17b4fef1f41cc443b95e213d
#
_entry.id   d759539d17b4fef1f41cc443b95e213d
#
_cell.length_a   1.000
_cell.length_b   1.000
_cell.length_c   1.000
_cell.angle_alpha   90.00
_cell.angle_beta   90.00
_cell.angle_gamma   90.00
#
_symmetry.space_group_name_H-M   'P 1'
#
loop_
_entity.id
_entity.type
_entity.pdbx_description
1 polymer ?
#
loop_
_entity_poly.entity_id
_entity_poly.type
_entity_poly.pdbx_seq_one_letter_code
_entity_poly.pdbx_strand_id
1 'polypeptide(L)'
;MTACNDNELLLHALLDGELDAANALSCEAHVRICPGCGAELERLRTIRGALSTPGLAHVAPAALRARVLESLQLEASNERAPQDVPALPGAAQAGPQRPPSRVSSRTSLSRVPASVLGVSLSALAASIALALYVAMPGPSVPDEIVSNHVRSLLAAHLTDVTTSDRHVVKPWFNGKIDFAPPVVELADTGFPLVGGRLDYLHGRVVAALVYRRRQHVINLFVWPAQPHESSAATSTRHDGYTIERWTADGLELAAVSDVDPRELVAFRDAFRGRTAPPT
;
A
#
# COMPACT_ATOMS: atom_id res chain seq x y z
N MET A 1 -14.74 22.57 -22.85
CA MET A 1 -15.62 22.20 -21.72
C MET A 1 -15.10 20.99 -20.95
N THR A 2 -13.79 20.74 -20.99
CA THR A 2 -13.15 19.56 -20.37
C THR A 2 -12.54 19.82 -18.97
N ALA A 3 -12.53 21.05 -18.51
CA ALA A 3 -11.89 21.44 -17.25
C ALA A 3 -12.69 21.11 -15.96
N CYS A 4 -13.95 20.67 -16.07
CA CYS A 4 -14.78 20.40 -14.88
C CYS A 4 -14.80 18.93 -14.47
N ASN A 5 -14.41 18.01 -15.36
CA ASN A 5 -14.40 16.57 -15.04
C ASN A 5 -13.33 16.20 -13.99
N ASP A 6 -12.22 16.95 -13.97
CA ASP A 6 -11.12 16.74 -13.02
C ASP A 6 -11.45 17.26 -11.60
N ASN A 7 -12.50 18.08 -11.46
CA ASN A 7 -12.93 18.66 -10.19
C ASN A 7 -14.00 17.83 -9.44
N GLU A 8 -14.54 16.77 -10.03
CA GLU A 8 -15.59 15.97 -9.39
C GLU A 8 -15.12 15.36 -8.06
N LEU A 9 -13.93 14.78 -8.03
CA LEU A 9 -13.34 14.26 -6.79
C LEU A 9 -13.09 15.33 -5.74
N LEU A 10 -12.70 16.55 -6.18
CA LEU A 10 -12.48 17.66 -5.26
C LEU A 10 -13.81 18.17 -4.66
N LEU A 11 -14.93 18.10 -5.40
CA LEU A 11 -16.24 18.44 -4.87
C LEU A 11 -16.71 17.46 -3.78
N HIS A 12 -16.43 16.15 -3.95
CA HIS A 12 -16.68 15.16 -2.92
C HIS A 12 -15.83 15.41 -1.69
N ALA A 13 -14.53 15.59 -1.86
CA ALA A 13 -13.60 15.87 -0.76
C ALA A 13 -13.92 17.20 -0.04
N LEU A 14 -14.38 18.23 -0.78
CA LEU A 14 -14.87 19.48 -0.18
C LEU A 14 -16.11 19.25 0.67
N LEU A 15 -17.08 18.45 0.17
CA LEU A 15 -18.29 18.13 0.89
C LEU A 15 -18.01 17.36 2.19
N ASP A 16 -17.03 16.45 2.17
CA ASP A 16 -16.69 15.59 3.29
C ASP A 16 -15.70 16.25 4.27
N GLY A 17 -15.16 17.43 3.91
CA GLY A 17 -14.22 18.19 4.75
C GLY A 17 -12.81 17.58 4.77
N GLU A 18 -12.45 16.84 3.73
CA GLU A 18 -11.16 16.14 3.59
C GLU A 18 -10.09 16.96 2.85
N LEU A 19 -10.45 18.14 2.34
CA LEU A 19 -9.49 19.05 1.70
C LEU A 19 -8.71 19.85 2.72
N ASP A 20 -7.41 20.04 2.47
CA ASP A 20 -6.63 21.04 3.16
C ASP A 20 -7.14 22.47 2.84
N ALA A 21 -6.77 23.45 3.65
CA ALA A 21 -7.28 24.81 3.56
C ALA A 21 -7.04 25.48 2.20
N ALA A 22 -5.90 25.22 1.55
CA ALA A 22 -5.57 25.85 0.27
C ALA A 22 -6.40 25.27 -0.87
N ASN A 23 -6.54 23.96 -0.91
CA ASN A 23 -7.38 23.26 -1.90
C ASN A 23 -8.86 23.55 -1.69
N ALA A 24 -9.34 23.62 -0.43
CA ALA A 24 -10.71 23.99 -0.12
C ALA A 24 -11.05 25.37 -0.65
N LEU A 25 -10.22 26.41 -0.36
CA LEU A 25 -10.42 27.77 -0.86
C LEU A 25 -10.42 27.85 -2.39
N SER A 26 -9.51 27.10 -3.05
CA SER A 26 -9.43 27.04 -4.51
C SER A 26 -10.69 26.40 -5.11
N CYS A 27 -11.16 25.29 -4.56
CA CYS A 27 -12.36 24.58 -4.98
C CYS A 27 -13.62 25.47 -4.77
N GLU A 28 -13.75 26.13 -3.62
CA GLU A 28 -14.84 27.06 -3.35
C GLU A 28 -14.86 28.26 -4.28
N ALA A 29 -13.69 28.81 -4.63
CA ALA A 29 -13.56 29.88 -5.59
C ALA A 29 -14.05 29.44 -6.98
N HIS A 30 -13.68 28.22 -7.41
CA HIS A 30 -14.14 27.65 -8.68
C HIS A 30 -15.67 27.42 -8.69
N VAL A 31 -16.22 26.84 -7.64
CA VAL A 31 -17.66 26.59 -7.51
C VAL A 31 -18.50 27.88 -7.65
N ARG A 32 -18.00 29.01 -7.17
CA ARG A 32 -18.67 30.32 -7.28
C ARG A 32 -18.78 30.84 -8.70
N ILE A 33 -17.85 30.48 -9.57
CA ILE A 33 -17.79 30.99 -10.96
C ILE A 33 -18.22 29.96 -12.01
N CYS A 34 -18.25 28.66 -11.65
CA CYS A 34 -18.65 27.58 -12.54
C CYS A 34 -20.05 27.06 -12.21
N PRO A 35 -21.07 27.34 -13.06
CA PRO A 35 -22.43 26.89 -12.79
C PRO A 35 -22.58 25.37 -12.71
N GLY A 36 -21.79 24.60 -13.50
CA GLY A 36 -21.83 23.15 -13.52
C GLY A 36 -21.35 22.54 -12.20
N CYS A 37 -20.19 23.00 -11.70
CA CYS A 37 -19.65 22.52 -10.42
C CYS A 37 -20.52 23.00 -9.23
N GLY A 38 -21.12 24.20 -9.33
CA GLY A 38 -22.08 24.67 -8.34
C GLY A 38 -23.33 23.79 -8.24
N ALA A 39 -23.92 23.45 -9.39
CA ALA A 39 -25.09 22.56 -9.45
C ALA A 39 -24.77 21.15 -8.93
N GLU A 40 -23.61 20.63 -9.27
CA GLU A 40 -23.17 19.30 -8.80
C GLU A 40 -22.95 19.27 -7.29
N LEU A 41 -22.31 20.28 -6.73
CA LEU A 41 -22.14 20.38 -5.27
C LEU A 41 -23.50 20.45 -4.54
N GLU A 42 -24.47 21.18 -5.07
CA GLU A 42 -25.84 21.22 -4.50
C GLU A 42 -26.55 19.87 -4.62
N ARG A 43 -26.36 19.15 -5.73
CA ARG A 43 -26.88 17.79 -5.88
C ARG A 43 -26.29 16.85 -4.82
N LEU A 44 -24.98 16.90 -4.60
CA LEU A 44 -24.29 16.10 -3.58
C LEU A 44 -24.75 16.46 -2.16
N ARG A 45 -24.95 17.74 -1.85
CA ARG A 45 -25.51 18.19 -0.57
C ARG A 45 -26.92 17.65 -0.33
N THR A 46 -27.74 17.62 -1.38
CA THR A 46 -29.11 17.08 -1.31
C THR A 46 -29.08 15.58 -0.99
N ILE A 47 -28.22 14.82 -1.66
CA ILE A 47 -28.02 13.38 -1.41
C ILE A 47 -27.56 13.14 0.04
N ARG A 48 -26.54 13.88 0.50
CA ARG A 48 -26.05 13.80 1.87
C ARG A 48 -27.15 14.10 2.89
N GLY A 49 -27.96 15.14 2.63
CA GLY A 49 -29.10 15.49 3.47
C GLY A 49 -30.13 14.36 3.54
N ALA A 50 -30.46 13.74 2.42
CA ALA A 50 -31.38 12.60 2.38
C ALA A 50 -30.84 11.39 3.15
N LEU A 51 -29.54 11.08 3.02
CA LEU A 51 -28.87 9.99 3.73
C LEU A 51 -28.72 10.26 5.24
N SER A 52 -28.71 11.54 5.65
CA SER A 52 -28.62 11.94 7.06
C SER A 52 -29.96 11.90 7.79
N THR A 53 -31.02 11.43 7.15
CA THR A 53 -32.35 11.33 7.75
C THR A 53 -32.34 10.33 8.93
N PRO A 54 -32.91 10.68 10.12
CA PRO A 54 -32.83 9.83 11.31
C PRO A 54 -33.35 8.40 11.12
N GLY A 55 -34.24 8.15 10.16
CA GLY A 55 -34.80 6.83 9.86
C GLY A 55 -33.80 5.87 9.18
N LEU A 56 -32.68 6.38 8.64
CA LEU A 56 -31.62 5.59 8.01
C LEU A 56 -30.44 5.35 8.96
N ALA A 57 -30.36 6.09 10.06
CA ALA A 57 -29.27 5.95 11.02
C ALA A 57 -29.53 4.76 11.95
N HIS A 58 -28.56 3.86 12.02
CA HIS A 58 -28.57 2.77 12.99
C HIS A 58 -27.81 3.19 14.26
N VAL A 59 -28.48 3.08 15.41
CA VAL A 59 -27.85 3.36 16.71
C VAL A 59 -26.91 2.20 17.04
N ALA A 60 -25.63 2.49 17.22
CA ALA A 60 -24.65 1.48 17.63
C ALA A 60 -25.01 0.93 19.02
N PRO A 61 -24.88 -0.39 19.25
CA PRO A 61 -25.07 -0.97 20.57
C PRO A 61 -24.17 -0.33 21.62
N ALA A 62 -24.70 -0.05 22.81
CA ALA A 62 -23.93 0.56 23.91
C ALA A 62 -22.64 -0.25 24.26
N ALA A 63 -22.72 -1.56 24.16
CA ALA A 63 -21.56 -2.45 24.34
C ALA A 63 -20.44 -2.21 23.33
N LEU A 64 -20.74 -1.85 22.08
CA LEU A 64 -19.72 -1.56 21.07
C LEU A 64 -18.95 -0.30 21.43
N ARG A 65 -19.65 0.76 21.86
CA ARG A 65 -19.02 2.02 22.30
C ARG A 65 -18.08 1.79 23.50
N ALA A 66 -18.52 0.99 24.48
CA ALA A 66 -17.72 0.65 25.65
C ALA A 66 -16.42 -0.08 25.24
N ARG A 67 -16.51 -1.08 24.36
CA ARG A 67 -15.36 -1.83 23.86
C ARG A 67 -14.37 -0.97 23.09
N VAL A 68 -14.85 -0.04 22.25
CA VAL A 68 -13.97 0.90 21.51
C VAL A 68 -13.25 1.82 22.48
N LEU A 69 -13.93 2.38 23.47
CA LEU A 69 -13.31 3.25 24.47
C LEU A 69 -12.28 2.50 25.32
N GLU A 70 -12.57 1.26 25.69
CA GLU A 70 -11.64 0.40 26.44
C GLU A 70 -10.38 0.08 25.60
N SER A 71 -10.53 -0.27 24.34
CA SER A 71 -9.37 -0.51 23.45
C SER A 71 -8.50 0.74 23.26
N LEU A 72 -9.10 1.92 23.12
CA LEU A 72 -8.36 3.19 23.04
C LEU A 72 -7.63 3.52 24.34
N GLN A 73 -8.22 3.22 25.50
CA GLN A 73 -7.56 3.43 26.80
C GLN A 73 -6.39 2.48 26.99
N LEU A 74 -6.51 1.22 26.55
CA LEU A 74 -5.41 0.24 26.58
C LEU A 74 -4.25 0.70 25.70
N GLU A 75 -4.53 1.18 24.49
CA GLU A 75 -3.50 1.69 23.58
C GLU A 75 -2.80 2.92 24.15
N ALA A 76 -3.56 3.90 24.66
CA ALA A 76 -3.02 5.08 25.31
C ALA A 76 -2.19 4.77 26.57
N SER A 77 -2.50 3.67 27.25
CA SER A 77 -1.73 3.20 28.42
C SER A 77 -0.43 2.52 27.99
N ASN A 78 -0.46 1.83 26.85
CA ASN A 78 0.71 1.15 26.28
C ASN A 78 1.74 2.16 25.73
N GLU A 79 1.28 3.25 25.13
CA GLU A 79 2.14 4.35 24.67
C GLU A 79 2.78 5.14 25.84
N ARG A 80 2.15 5.13 27.02
CA ARG A 80 2.67 5.78 28.23
C ARG A 80 3.60 4.91 29.08
N ALA A 81 3.77 3.64 28.77
CA ALA A 81 4.77 2.81 29.42
C ALA A 81 6.16 3.36 29.09
N PRO A 82 7.01 3.70 30.09
CA PRO A 82 8.36 4.17 29.83
C PRO A 82 9.09 3.08 29.05
N GLN A 83 9.60 3.43 27.89
CA GLN A 83 10.58 2.59 27.22
C GLN A 83 11.82 2.63 28.07
N ASP A 84 12.09 1.57 28.82
CA ASP A 84 13.34 1.38 29.54
C ASP A 84 14.47 1.33 28.51
N VAL A 85 15.08 2.50 28.29
CA VAL A 85 16.37 2.62 27.60
C VAL A 85 17.40 2.04 28.54
N PRO A 86 18.17 0.99 28.15
CA PRO A 86 19.21 0.43 29.00
C PRO A 86 20.24 1.51 29.27
N ALA A 87 20.34 1.96 30.54
CA ALA A 87 21.37 2.85 30.98
C ALA A 87 22.74 2.14 30.92
N LEU A 88 23.69 2.75 30.24
CA LEU A 88 25.09 2.36 30.21
C LEU A 88 25.68 2.36 31.62
N PRO A 89 26.53 1.40 32.02
CA PRO A 89 27.10 1.35 33.34
C PRO A 89 28.20 2.40 33.54
N GLY A 90 27.94 3.35 34.40
CA GLY A 90 28.88 4.40 34.77
C GLY A 90 29.06 4.51 36.28
N ALA A 91 30.28 4.18 36.73
CA ALA A 91 31.00 4.63 37.94
C ALA A 91 30.40 4.35 39.33
N ALA A 92 31.11 3.48 40.02
CA ALA A 92 31.03 3.16 41.42
C ALA A 92 31.20 4.37 42.33
N GLN A 93 30.32 4.51 43.34
CA GLN A 93 30.62 5.21 44.56
C GLN A 93 30.41 4.26 45.76
N ALA A 94 31.52 4.07 46.47
CA ALA A 94 31.59 3.26 47.69
C ALA A 94 30.97 4.00 48.86
N GLY A 95 30.03 3.35 49.56
CA GLY A 95 29.52 3.77 50.87
C GLY A 95 29.56 2.60 51.84
N PRO A 96 29.62 2.86 53.18
CA PRO A 96 30.26 1.98 54.13
C PRO A 96 29.47 0.73 54.48
N GLN A 97 30.21 -0.35 54.68
CA GLN A 97 29.77 -1.73 55.00
C GLN A 97 29.20 -1.80 56.41
N ARG A 98 28.04 -2.42 56.55
CA ARG A 98 27.51 -2.95 57.82
C ARG A 98 27.69 -4.48 57.87
N PRO A 99 27.99 -5.04 59.04
CA PRO A 99 28.38 -6.45 59.16
C PRO A 99 27.18 -7.44 58.98
N PRO A 100 27.45 -8.70 58.61
CA PRO A 100 26.43 -9.63 58.20
C PRO A 100 25.73 -10.27 59.40
N SER A 101 24.40 -10.16 59.42
CA SER A 101 23.54 -11.00 60.25
C SER A 101 23.41 -12.40 59.60
N ARG A 102 23.75 -13.42 60.35
CA ARG A 102 23.56 -14.83 59.98
C ARG A 102 22.06 -15.13 59.83
N VAL A 103 21.61 -15.32 58.60
CA VAL A 103 20.28 -15.90 58.32
C VAL A 103 20.45 -17.39 58.05
N SER A 104 19.88 -18.15 59.00
CA SER A 104 19.79 -19.59 58.92
C SER A 104 18.98 -20.02 57.69
N SER A 105 19.62 -20.72 56.74
CA SER A 105 18.97 -21.31 55.58
C SER A 105 18.15 -22.53 55.98
N ARG A 106 16.86 -22.32 56.23
CA ARG A 106 15.88 -23.40 56.16
C ARG A 106 15.40 -23.48 54.73
N THR A 107 15.88 -24.47 53.99
CA THR A 107 15.32 -24.89 52.70
C THR A 107 13.91 -25.41 52.90
N SER A 108 12.93 -24.52 52.84
CA SER A 108 11.54 -24.95 52.61
C SER A 108 11.33 -25.07 51.10
N LEU A 109 11.05 -26.27 50.62
CA LEU A 109 10.47 -26.48 49.30
C LEU A 109 9.12 -25.74 49.28
N SER A 110 9.14 -24.46 48.88
CA SER A 110 7.93 -23.68 48.67
C SER A 110 7.19 -24.27 47.47
N ARG A 111 6.01 -24.82 47.71
CA ARG A 111 5.04 -25.18 46.67
C ARG A 111 4.78 -23.91 45.87
N VAL A 112 5.16 -23.93 44.61
CA VAL A 112 4.85 -22.84 43.65
C VAL A 112 3.33 -22.69 43.61
N PRO A 113 2.74 -21.54 43.97
CA PRO A 113 1.30 -21.39 43.97
C PRO A 113 0.77 -21.56 42.56
N ALA A 114 -0.34 -22.28 42.43
CA ALA A 114 -0.97 -22.58 41.13
C ALA A 114 -1.27 -21.33 40.27
N SER A 115 -1.36 -20.15 40.90
CA SER A 115 -1.50 -18.85 40.22
C SER A 115 -0.28 -18.46 39.39
N VAL A 116 0.93 -18.83 39.82
CA VAL A 116 2.18 -18.52 39.05
C VAL A 116 2.27 -19.40 37.81
N LEU A 117 1.82 -20.64 37.88
CA LEU A 117 1.75 -21.54 36.71
C LEU A 117 0.74 -21.05 35.66
N GLY A 118 -0.40 -20.49 36.09
CA GLY A 118 -1.42 -19.95 35.20
C GLY A 118 -0.92 -18.73 34.43
N VAL A 119 -0.22 -17.80 35.06
CA VAL A 119 0.36 -16.61 34.46
C VAL A 119 1.47 -16.99 33.46
N SER A 120 2.30 -17.98 33.77
CA SER A 120 3.36 -18.45 32.90
C SER A 120 2.83 -19.11 31.60
N LEU A 121 1.75 -19.88 31.71
CA LEU A 121 1.12 -20.53 30.55
C LEU A 121 0.43 -19.52 29.63
N SER A 122 -0.23 -18.50 30.18
CA SER A 122 -0.86 -17.45 29.38
C SER A 122 0.18 -16.57 28.67
N ALA A 123 1.29 -16.23 29.33
CA ALA A 123 2.40 -15.50 28.75
C ALA A 123 3.06 -16.30 27.62
N LEU A 124 3.24 -17.62 27.80
CA LEU A 124 3.79 -18.48 26.73
C LEU A 124 2.84 -18.58 25.55
N ALA A 125 1.53 -18.73 25.77
CA ALA A 125 0.54 -18.77 24.71
C ALA A 125 0.47 -17.45 23.93
N ALA A 126 0.53 -16.31 24.63
CA ALA A 126 0.58 -14.99 24.00
C ALA A 126 1.86 -14.79 23.17
N SER A 127 3.01 -15.25 23.68
CA SER A 127 4.28 -15.18 22.94
C SER A 127 4.28 -16.06 21.69
N ILE A 128 3.69 -17.25 21.76
CA ILE A 128 3.55 -18.14 20.60
C ILE A 128 2.58 -17.51 19.57
N ALA A 129 1.44 -16.97 20.02
CA ALA A 129 0.49 -16.31 19.13
C ALA A 129 1.12 -15.10 18.43
N LEU A 130 1.88 -14.28 19.16
CA LEU A 130 2.61 -13.15 18.59
C LEU A 130 3.71 -13.62 17.62
N ALA A 131 4.46 -14.66 17.98
CA ALA A 131 5.47 -15.22 17.08
C ALA A 131 4.86 -15.79 15.80
N LEU A 132 3.71 -16.46 15.87
CA LEU A 132 2.97 -16.95 14.72
C LEU A 132 2.41 -15.79 13.88
N TYR A 133 1.91 -14.72 14.51
CA TYR A 133 1.43 -13.52 13.81
C TYR A 133 2.56 -12.80 13.06
N VAL A 134 3.71 -12.61 13.70
CA VAL A 134 4.90 -11.99 13.10
C VAL A 134 5.52 -12.89 12.02
N ALA A 135 5.40 -14.21 12.16
CA ALA A 135 5.87 -15.20 11.19
C ALA A 135 4.92 -15.39 10.00
N MET A 136 3.70 -14.81 10.02
CA MET A 136 2.82 -14.84 8.85
C MET A 136 3.49 -14.12 7.68
N PRO A 137 3.74 -14.80 6.55
CA PRO A 137 4.30 -14.15 5.38
C PRO A 137 3.32 -13.05 4.91
N GLY A 138 3.84 -11.85 4.68
CA GLY A 138 3.10 -10.79 4.01
C GLY A 138 2.66 -11.21 2.60
N PRO A 139 1.84 -10.42 1.91
CA PRO A 139 1.43 -10.71 0.55
C PRO A 139 2.67 -10.94 -0.32
N SER A 140 2.63 -11.98 -1.15
CA SER A 140 3.74 -12.29 -2.06
C SER A 140 3.78 -11.28 -3.21
N VAL A 141 4.92 -11.18 -3.90
CA VAL A 141 5.06 -10.31 -5.10
C VAL A 141 3.95 -10.55 -6.13
N PRO A 142 3.62 -11.81 -6.49
CA PRO A 142 2.52 -12.09 -7.38
C PRO A 142 1.17 -11.57 -6.87
N ASP A 143 0.88 -11.70 -5.55
CA ASP A 143 -0.37 -11.20 -4.95
C ASP A 143 -0.50 -9.68 -5.12
N GLU A 144 0.59 -8.94 -4.85
CA GLU A 144 0.59 -7.48 -5.01
C GLU A 144 0.45 -7.05 -6.47
N ILE A 145 1.14 -7.72 -7.40
CA ILE A 145 1.07 -7.42 -8.85
C ILE A 145 -0.36 -7.60 -9.35
N VAL A 146 -1.00 -8.75 -9.04
CA VAL A 146 -2.38 -9.03 -9.46
C VAL A 146 -3.35 -8.07 -8.79
N SER A 147 -3.21 -7.84 -7.49
CA SER A 147 -4.07 -6.91 -6.73
C SER A 147 -4.04 -5.49 -7.32
N ASN A 148 -2.84 -4.98 -7.66
CA ASN A 148 -2.68 -3.66 -8.27
C ASN A 148 -3.23 -3.62 -9.70
N HIS A 149 -3.04 -4.69 -10.47
CA HIS A 149 -3.64 -4.80 -11.79
C HIS A 149 -5.17 -4.75 -11.71
N VAL A 150 -5.79 -5.58 -10.90
CA VAL A 150 -7.25 -5.63 -10.72
C VAL A 150 -7.78 -4.28 -10.21
N ARG A 151 -7.13 -3.67 -9.24
CA ARG A 151 -7.50 -2.35 -8.72
C ARG A 151 -7.50 -1.29 -9.81
N SER A 152 -6.52 -1.30 -10.70
CA SER A 152 -6.44 -0.35 -11.81
C SER A 152 -7.56 -0.53 -12.85
N LEU A 153 -8.09 -1.74 -12.99
CA LEU A 153 -9.22 -2.02 -13.88
C LEU A 153 -10.57 -1.60 -13.27
N LEU A 154 -10.70 -1.74 -11.95
CA LEU A 154 -11.95 -1.44 -11.23
C LEU A 154 -12.14 0.06 -10.96
N ALA A 155 -11.07 0.78 -10.71
CA ALA A 155 -11.09 2.23 -10.56
C ALA A 155 -10.94 2.89 -11.93
N ALA A 156 -11.53 4.08 -12.13
CA ALA A 156 -11.27 4.90 -13.32
C ALA A 156 -9.83 5.47 -13.32
N HIS A 157 -8.86 4.69 -12.83
CA HIS A 157 -7.46 5.06 -12.60
C HIS A 157 -6.50 4.12 -13.33
N LEU A 158 -6.81 3.88 -14.60
CA LEU A 158 -5.96 3.02 -15.42
C LEU A 158 -4.60 3.69 -15.72
N THR A 159 -4.61 5.00 -15.93
CA THR A 159 -3.43 5.81 -16.29
C THR A 159 -3.51 7.19 -15.65
N ASP A 160 -2.37 7.72 -15.17
CA ASP A 160 -2.22 9.12 -14.74
C ASP A 160 -1.88 10.03 -15.92
N VAL A 161 -1.17 9.47 -16.90
CA VAL A 161 -0.91 10.10 -18.19
C VAL A 161 -1.45 9.21 -19.30
N THR A 162 -2.50 9.66 -19.96
CA THR A 162 -3.18 8.90 -21.03
C THR A 162 -2.67 9.39 -22.38
N THR A 163 -1.77 8.63 -23.00
CA THR A 163 -1.25 8.89 -24.34
C THR A 163 -0.51 7.66 -24.88
N SER A 164 -0.56 7.47 -26.20
CA SER A 164 0.24 6.47 -26.90
C SER A 164 1.65 6.95 -27.25
N ASP A 165 1.95 8.25 -27.03
CA ASP A 165 3.25 8.82 -27.35
C ASP A 165 4.26 8.60 -26.24
N ARG A 166 5.28 7.77 -26.51
CA ARG A 166 6.40 7.52 -25.59
C ARG A 166 7.16 8.81 -25.21
N HIS A 167 7.18 9.81 -26.09
CA HIS A 167 7.86 11.08 -25.83
C HIS A 167 7.12 11.95 -24.82
N VAL A 168 5.89 11.63 -24.49
CA VAL A 168 5.11 12.22 -23.40
C VAL A 168 5.14 11.35 -22.15
N VAL A 169 4.93 10.02 -22.30
CA VAL A 169 4.89 9.10 -21.15
C VAL A 169 6.24 9.02 -20.43
N LYS A 170 7.35 8.90 -21.18
CA LYS A 170 8.68 8.77 -20.56
C LYS A 170 9.08 10.01 -19.73
N PRO A 171 8.99 11.24 -20.22
CA PRO A 171 9.30 12.43 -19.43
C PRO A 171 8.34 12.66 -18.26
N TRP A 172 7.11 12.16 -18.32
CA TRP A 172 6.13 12.29 -17.24
C TRP A 172 6.61 11.65 -15.94
N PHE A 173 7.41 10.58 -16.02
CA PHE A 173 8.00 9.93 -14.85
C PHE A 173 9.17 10.73 -14.25
N ASN A 174 9.78 11.67 -14.96
CA ASN A 174 10.93 12.45 -14.50
C ASN A 174 10.58 13.23 -13.23
N GLY A 175 11.40 13.08 -12.19
CA GLY A 175 11.22 13.74 -10.90
C GLY A 175 10.12 13.13 -10.01
N LYS A 176 9.42 12.08 -10.48
CA LYS A 176 8.44 11.34 -9.70
C LYS A 176 8.99 10.01 -9.17
N ILE A 177 9.95 9.45 -9.87
CA ILE A 177 10.70 8.24 -9.50
C ILE A 177 12.19 8.47 -9.74
N ASP A 178 13.03 7.69 -9.08
CA ASP A 178 14.49 7.81 -9.07
C ASP A 178 15.20 7.00 -10.17
N PHE A 179 14.43 6.38 -11.06
CA PHE A 179 14.91 5.61 -12.22
C PHE A 179 14.15 6.00 -13.49
N ALA A 180 14.68 5.62 -14.65
CA ALA A 180 14.04 5.89 -15.93
C ALA A 180 13.40 4.63 -16.51
N PRO A 181 12.06 4.47 -16.47
CA PRO A 181 11.42 3.30 -17.05
C PRO A 181 11.58 3.28 -18.58
N PRO A 182 11.88 2.12 -19.18
CA PRO A 182 11.89 1.99 -20.63
C PRO A 182 10.47 2.06 -21.17
N VAL A 183 10.13 3.12 -21.88
CA VAL A 183 8.82 3.27 -22.55
C VAL A 183 8.99 2.93 -24.02
N VAL A 184 8.28 1.91 -24.48
CA VAL A 184 8.40 1.35 -25.82
C VAL A 184 7.03 1.38 -26.52
N GLU A 185 7.02 1.77 -27.79
CA GLU A 185 5.83 1.66 -28.64
C GLU A 185 5.83 0.29 -29.33
N LEU A 186 4.72 -0.44 -29.16
CA LEU A 186 4.54 -1.79 -29.69
C LEU A 186 3.23 -1.92 -30.49
N ALA A 187 2.71 -0.81 -31.00
CA ALA A 187 1.47 -0.81 -31.77
C ALA A 187 1.57 -1.67 -33.04
N ASP A 188 2.73 -1.67 -33.70
CA ASP A 188 3.04 -2.49 -34.89
C ASP A 188 3.05 -4.00 -34.60
N THR A 189 3.30 -4.40 -33.35
CA THR A 189 3.23 -5.80 -32.90
C THR A 189 1.86 -6.14 -32.27
N GLY A 190 0.93 -5.19 -32.27
CA GLY A 190 -0.43 -5.36 -31.76
C GLY A 190 -0.58 -5.15 -30.26
N PHE A 191 0.37 -4.43 -29.64
CA PHE A 191 0.35 -4.04 -28.24
C PHE A 191 0.49 -2.50 -28.08
N PRO A 192 -0.52 -1.71 -28.51
CA PRO A 192 -0.45 -0.27 -28.39
C PRO A 192 -0.29 0.18 -26.93
N LEU A 193 0.59 1.18 -26.72
CA LEU A 193 0.73 1.89 -25.47
C LEU A 193 -0.54 2.73 -25.22
N VAL A 194 -1.07 2.71 -24.01
CA VAL A 194 -2.24 3.49 -23.57
C VAL A 194 -1.81 4.67 -22.70
N GLY A 195 -0.75 4.50 -21.92
CA GLY A 195 -0.24 5.51 -21.02
C GLY A 195 0.60 4.93 -19.90
N GLY A 196 0.73 5.70 -18.83
CA GLY A 196 1.45 5.28 -17.63
C GLY A 196 0.85 5.86 -16.36
N ARG A 197 1.19 5.27 -15.23
CA ARG A 197 0.86 5.75 -13.89
C ARG A 197 1.96 5.42 -12.90
N LEU A 198 1.91 6.04 -11.73
CA LEU A 198 2.65 5.57 -10.57
C LEU A 198 1.83 4.47 -9.88
N ASP A 199 2.54 3.51 -9.30
CA ASP A 199 1.95 2.46 -8.49
C ASP A 199 2.86 2.14 -7.30
N TYR A 200 2.42 1.27 -6.40
CA TYR A 200 3.16 0.94 -5.19
C TYR A 200 3.27 -0.57 -5.04
N LEU A 201 4.49 -1.09 -5.06
CA LEU A 201 4.81 -2.51 -4.92
C LEU A 201 5.97 -2.67 -3.93
N HIS A 202 5.88 -3.62 -3.04
CA HIS A 202 6.96 -3.95 -2.08
C HIS A 202 7.50 -2.75 -1.30
N GLY A 203 6.62 -1.88 -0.83
CA GLY A 203 7.07 -0.74 -0.04
C GLY A 203 7.74 0.37 -0.85
N ARG A 204 7.68 0.35 -2.19
CA ARG A 204 8.29 1.37 -3.05
C ARG A 204 7.34 1.86 -4.15
N VAL A 205 7.58 3.06 -4.62
CA VAL A 205 6.92 3.60 -5.81
C VAL A 205 7.52 2.93 -7.05
N VAL A 206 6.68 2.47 -7.96
CA VAL A 206 7.04 1.82 -9.23
C VAL A 206 6.38 2.51 -10.40
N ALA A 207 6.96 2.38 -11.58
CA ALA A 207 6.30 2.79 -12.82
C ALA A 207 5.37 1.68 -13.29
N ALA A 208 4.15 2.01 -13.68
CA ALA A 208 3.23 1.10 -14.37
C ALA A 208 2.95 1.65 -15.77
N LEU A 209 3.40 0.93 -16.79
CA LEU A 209 3.10 1.21 -18.19
C LEU A 209 1.90 0.39 -18.60
N VAL A 210 0.95 1.00 -19.27
CA VAL A 210 -0.30 0.37 -19.66
C VAL A 210 -0.33 0.15 -21.16
N TYR A 211 -0.49 -1.11 -21.54
CA TYR A 211 -0.64 -1.54 -22.92
C TYR A 211 -2.00 -2.22 -23.12
N ARG A 212 -2.41 -2.38 -24.35
CA ARG A 212 -3.58 -3.17 -24.71
C ARG A 212 -3.24 -4.30 -25.66
N ARG A 213 -4.02 -5.36 -25.52
CA ARG A 213 -4.12 -6.41 -26.54
C ARG A 213 -5.61 -6.66 -26.82
N ARG A 214 -6.15 -6.14 -27.92
CA ARG A 214 -7.60 -6.15 -28.20
C ARG A 214 -8.37 -5.50 -27.04
N GLN A 215 -9.18 -6.26 -26.30
CA GLN A 215 -9.94 -5.78 -25.14
C GLN A 215 -9.19 -5.97 -23.81
N HIS A 216 -8.09 -6.73 -23.81
CA HIS A 216 -7.31 -7.00 -22.60
C HIS A 216 -6.34 -5.88 -22.30
N VAL A 217 -6.18 -5.57 -21.02
CA VAL A 217 -5.18 -4.64 -20.52
C VAL A 217 -3.96 -5.41 -20.08
N ILE A 218 -2.78 -4.93 -20.43
CA ILE A 218 -1.50 -5.41 -19.93
C ILE A 218 -0.88 -4.30 -19.10
N ASN A 219 -0.69 -4.53 -17.81
CA ASN A 219 0.10 -3.65 -16.98
C ASN A 219 1.53 -4.17 -16.92
N LEU A 220 2.48 -3.31 -17.25
CA LEU A 220 3.91 -3.58 -17.10
C LEU A 220 4.45 -2.74 -15.95
N PHE A 221 4.68 -3.38 -14.81
CA PHE A 221 5.33 -2.77 -13.65
C PHE A 221 6.84 -2.79 -13.84
N VAL A 222 7.49 -1.68 -13.51
CA VAL A 222 8.94 -1.51 -13.65
C VAL A 222 9.51 -0.92 -12.37
N TRP A 223 10.59 -1.51 -11.85
CA TRP A 223 11.33 -1.02 -10.68
C TRP A 223 12.80 -1.43 -10.73
N PRO A 224 13.69 -0.80 -9.93
CA PRO A 224 15.08 -1.21 -9.85
C PRO A 224 15.24 -2.63 -9.33
N ALA A 225 15.99 -3.47 -10.06
CA ALA A 225 16.28 -4.85 -9.67
C ALA A 225 17.18 -4.90 -8.44
N GLN A 226 17.00 -5.92 -7.59
CA GLN A 226 17.90 -6.15 -6.47
C GLN A 226 19.14 -6.95 -6.93
N PRO A 227 20.32 -6.77 -6.29
CA PRO A 227 21.58 -7.36 -6.74
C PRO A 227 21.63 -8.88 -6.85
N HIS A 228 20.64 -9.58 -6.32
CA HIS A 228 20.59 -11.05 -6.27
C HIS A 228 19.37 -11.66 -6.98
N GLU A 229 18.61 -10.85 -7.69
CA GLU A 229 17.46 -11.37 -8.45
C GLU A 229 17.92 -12.01 -9.76
N SER A 230 17.36 -13.19 -10.06
CA SER A 230 17.70 -13.95 -11.27
C SER A 230 17.29 -13.17 -12.52
N SER A 231 18.23 -13.05 -13.47
CA SER A 231 17.96 -12.45 -14.79
C SER A 231 17.10 -13.33 -15.71
N ALA A 232 16.79 -14.56 -15.30
CA ALA A 232 15.98 -15.48 -16.08
C ALA A 232 14.51 -15.03 -16.12
N ALA A 233 13.93 -15.01 -17.31
CA ALA A 233 12.50 -14.74 -17.44
C ALA A 233 11.67 -15.86 -16.79
N THR A 234 10.67 -15.49 -16.00
CA THR A 234 9.77 -16.43 -15.34
C THR A 234 8.33 -16.14 -15.74
N SER A 235 7.55 -17.20 -15.94
CA SER A 235 6.12 -17.14 -16.20
C SER A 235 5.39 -17.81 -15.06
N THR A 236 4.46 -17.10 -14.43
CA THR A 236 3.68 -17.59 -13.30
C THR A 236 2.21 -17.27 -13.52
N ARG A 237 1.32 -18.23 -13.20
CA ARG A 237 -0.13 -17.98 -13.19
C ARG A 237 -0.59 -17.79 -11.75
N HIS A 238 -1.34 -16.71 -11.49
CA HIS A 238 -1.85 -16.36 -10.17
C HIS A 238 -3.26 -15.75 -10.32
N ASP A 239 -4.24 -16.28 -9.60
CA ASP A 239 -5.63 -15.82 -9.56
C ASP A 239 -6.28 -15.56 -10.95
N GLY A 240 -5.99 -16.42 -11.92
CA GLY A 240 -6.52 -16.29 -13.27
C GLY A 240 -5.71 -15.40 -14.21
N TYR A 241 -4.74 -14.64 -13.66
CA TYR A 241 -3.83 -13.80 -14.42
C TYR A 241 -2.51 -14.52 -14.72
N THR A 242 -1.87 -14.14 -15.81
CA THR A 242 -0.50 -14.56 -16.12
C THR A 242 0.44 -13.40 -15.81
N ILE A 243 1.57 -13.69 -15.18
CA ILE A 243 2.64 -12.74 -14.87
C ILE A 243 3.91 -13.20 -15.56
N GLU A 244 4.46 -12.37 -16.43
CA GLU A 244 5.77 -12.54 -17.05
C GLU A 244 6.75 -11.59 -16.38
N ARG A 245 7.80 -12.12 -15.73
CA ARG A 245 8.84 -11.33 -15.06
C ARG A 245 10.18 -11.53 -15.76
N TRP A 246 10.93 -10.45 -15.89
CA TRP A 246 12.32 -10.48 -16.42
C TRP A 246 13.10 -9.27 -15.93
N THR A 247 14.41 -9.34 -16.04
CA THR A 247 15.30 -8.20 -15.77
C THR A 247 15.94 -7.69 -17.06
N ALA A 248 16.07 -6.38 -17.16
CA ALA A 248 16.77 -5.69 -18.25
C ALA A 248 17.35 -4.37 -17.73
N ASP A 249 18.60 -4.07 -18.07
CA ASP A 249 19.27 -2.79 -17.75
C ASP A 249 19.21 -2.40 -16.27
N GLY A 250 19.35 -3.37 -15.37
CA GLY A 250 19.27 -3.13 -13.92
C GLY A 250 17.86 -2.87 -13.38
N LEU A 251 16.84 -3.07 -14.22
CA LEU A 251 15.43 -2.96 -13.85
C LEU A 251 14.78 -4.34 -13.83
N GLU A 252 13.85 -4.54 -12.92
CA GLU A 252 12.91 -5.65 -12.95
C GLU A 252 11.62 -5.20 -13.59
N LEU A 253 11.09 -6.05 -14.46
CA LEU A 253 9.88 -5.82 -15.23
C LEU A 253 8.91 -6.97 -14.97
N ALA A 254 7.65 -6.66 -14.71
CA ALA A 254 6.59 -7.62 -14.52
C ALA A 254 5.35 -7.23 -15.34
N ALA A 255 5.08 -7.97 -16.40
CA ALA A 255 3.87 -7.82 -17.18
C ALA A 255 2.77 -8.73 -16.62
N VAL A 256 1.58 -8.19 -16.39
CA VAL A 256 0.42 -8.94 -15.90
C VAL A 256 -0.80 -8.68 -16.77
N SER A 257 -1.56 -9.73 -17.07
CA SER A 257 -2.81 -9.67 -17.83
C SER A 257 -3.60 -10.97 -17.72
N ASP A 258 -4.88 -10.90 -18.08
CA ASP A 258 -5.79 -12.02 -18.33
C ASP A 258 -5.72 -12.54 -19.78
N VAL A 259 -4.85 -11.98 -20.63
CA VAL A 259 -4.63 -12.41 -22.01
C VAL A 259 -4.06 -13.85 -22.07
N ASP A 260 -4.20 -14.51 -23.21
CA ASP A 260 -3.56 -15.84 -23.42
C ASP A 260 -2.07 -15.77 -23.05
N PRO A 261 -1.56 -16.72 -22.26
CA PRO A 261 -0.15 -16.72 -21.82
C PRO A 261 0.87 -16.59 -22.96
N ARG A 262 0.58 -17.17 -24.13
CA ARG A 262 1.44 -17.08 -25.32
C ARG A 262 1.51 -15.65 -25.85
N GLU A 263 0.39 -14.91 -25.80
CA GLU A 263 0.35 -13.51 -26.20
C GLU A 263 1.13 -12.62 -25.21
N LEU A 264 1.08 -12.93 -23.90
CA LEU A 264 1.87 -12.21 -22.91
C LEU A 264 3.38 -12.48 -23.06
N VAL A 265 3.76 -13.72 -23.39
CA VAL A 265 5.15 -14.06 -23.77
C VAL A 265 5.56 -13.27 -25.02
N ALA A 266 4.70 -13.22 -26.06
CA ALA A 266 4.97 -12.43 -27.27
C ALA A 266 5.14 -10.93 -26.96
N PHE A 267 4.34 -10.38 -26.04
CA PHE A 267 4.50 -9.00 -25.55
C PHE A 267 5.87 -8.81 -24.90
N ARG A 268 6.27 -9.69 -23.96
CA ARG A 268 7.60 -9.63 -23.34
C ARG A 268 8.72 -9.67 -24.36
N ASP A 269 8.63 -10.56 -25.34
CA ASP A 269 9.69 -10.74 -26.33
C ASP A 269 9.77 -9.53 -27.29
N ALA A 270 8.62 -8.99 -27.71
CA ALA A 270 8.55 -7.74 -28.48
C ALA A 270 9.13 -6.55 -27.71
N PHE A 271 8.82 -6.44 -26.41
CA PHE A 271 9.34 -5.39 -25.54
C PHE A 271 10.87 -5.50 -25.39
N ARG A 272 11.38 -6.69 -25.11
CA ARG A 272 12.84 -6.95 -25.00
C ARG A 272 13.57 -6.64 -26.31
N GLY A 273 12.99 -7.01 -27.44
CA GLY A 273 13.60 -6.74 -28.74
C GLY A 273 13.78 -5.25 -29.06
N ARG A 274 12.95 -4.37 -28.45
CA ARG A 274 13.03 -2.91 -28.63
C ARG A 274 13.90 -2.21 -27.58
N THR A 275 14.16 -2.86 -26.45
CA THR A 275 15.02 -2.34 -25.38
C THR A 275 16.45 -2.84 -25.48
N ALA A 276 16.71 -3.93 -26.21
CA ALA A 276 18.03 -4.44 -26.44
C ALA A 276 18.91 -3.39 -27.16
N PRO A 277 20.17 -3.17 -26.75
CA PRO A 277 21.09 -2.30 -27.49
C PRO A 277 21.27 -2.84 -28.93
N PRO A 278 21.41 -1.97 -29.93
CA PRO A 278 21.69 -2.40 -31.29
C PRO A 278 23.01 -3.19 -31.29
N THR A 279 22.96 -4.42 -31.79
CA THR A 279 24.13 -5.30 -32.03
C THR A 279 25.01 -4.78 -33.14
#